data_6e1104ef17cbc0534aac536ff01917b6
#
_entry.id   6e1104ef17cbc0534aac536ff01917b6
#
_cell.length_a   1.000
_cell.length_b   1.000
_cell.length_c   1.000
_cell.angle_alpha   90.00
_cell.angle_beta   90.00
_cell.angle_gamma   90.00
#
_symmetry.space_group_name_H-M   'P 1'
#
loop_
_entity.id
_entity.type
_entity.pdbx_description
1 polymer ?
#
loop_
_entity_poly.entity_id
_entity_poly.type
_entity_poly.pdbx_seq_one_letter_code
_entity_poly.pdbx_strand_id
1 'polypeptide(L)'
;MKVLTAPLWELAEFEEGKALLDRGKGHVAFSGLYDSQKLHMVYGLSDGFTQKIIVTFSDKRAREIGAEYGFYDRRTMVYPGKDLIFYQADVSGGDLVRERMRVLRALLEKRPVTIVTTMSALMMPQTPLSGIVSRILHFDKKSTVDERKLSAQLVEMGYEKSPQVEEPGQFSIRGGIIDIFDMTEENPYRIELWGDSVESIRSFDVLSQRSVENLDEIAIYPATELMLSEARRQDGFARIKKETKQYAKKLREQGNPEAAHRIETQIKEIEESAQEFGSVVNLESSCIIFIRRRSPFWNFFIRKRRQFFWMSHSICRRRRTHLKQNFGRA
;
A
#
# COMPACT_ATOMS: atom_id res chain seq x y z
N MET A 1 -3.10 21.74 -20.73
CA MET A 1 -4.09 20.69 -20.53
C MET A 1 -5.22 20.72 -21.55
N LYS A 2 -5.80 21.87 -21.88
CA LYS A 2 -6.88 21.96 -22.89
C LYS A 2 -6.54 21.40 -24.27
N VAL A 3 -5.29 21.51 -24.72
CA VAL A 3 -4.84 21.03 -26.03
C VAL A 3 -4.99 19.51 -26.19
N LEU A 4 -4.68 18.73 -25.15
CA LEU A 4 -4.79 17.27 -25.20
C LEU A 4 -6.24 16.77 -25.19
N THR A 5 -7.17 17.53 -24.62
CA THR A 5 -8.58 17.13 -24.54
C THR A 5 -9.43 17.75 -25.64
N ALA A 6 -8.92 18.74 -26.38
CA ALA A 6 -9.66 19.41 -27.45
C ALA A 6 -10.26 18.45 -28.49
N PRO A 7 -9.53 17.44 -29.01
CA PRO A 7 -10.11 16.49 -29.97
C PRO A 7 -11.24 15.63 -29.40
N LEU A 8 -11.28 15.41 -28.09
CA LEU A 8 -12.33 14.63 -27.46
C LEU A 8 -13.68 15.37 -27.47
N TRP A 9 -13.66 16.72 -27.39
CA TRP A 9 -14.86 17.53 -27.43
C TRP A 9 -15.55 17.59 -28.81
N GLU A 10 -14.89 17.08 -29.85
CA GLU A 10 -15.49 16.90 -31.18
C GLU A 10 -16.37 15.62 -31.24
N LEU A 11 -16.27 14.76 -30.21
CA LEU A 11 -17.04 13.53 -30.11
C LEU A 11 -18.30 13.76 -29.25
N ALA A 12 -19.49 13.62 -29.86
CA ALA A 12 -20.74 13.80 -29.13
C ALA A 12 -20.88 12.83 -27.94
N GLU A 13 -20.39 11.59 -28.10
CA GLU A 13 -20.40 10.58 -27.05
C GLU A 13 -19.51 10.96 -25.85
N PHE A 14 -18.42 11.71 -26.10
CA PHE A 14 -17.57 12.22 -25.03
C PHE A 14 -18.30 13.30 -24.23
N GLU A 15 -18.92 14.26 -24.90
CA GLU A 15 -19.66 15.36 -24.28
C GLU A 15 -20.82 14.83 -23.41
N GLU A 16 -21.60 13.91 -23.95
CA GLU A 16 -22.68 13.25 -23.22
C GLU A 16 -22.18 12.47 -22.01
N GLY A 17 -21.14 11.66 -22.19
CA GLY A 17 -20.52 10.88 -21.12
C GLY A 17 -19.96 11.77 -20.02
N LYS A 18 -19.28 12.87 -20.37
CA LYS A 18 -18.74 13.85 -19.42
C LYS A 18 -19.85 14.53 -18.62
N ALA A 19 -20.92 14.95 -19.29
CA ALA A 19 -22.06 15.57 -18.63
C ALA A 19 -22.75 14.64 -17.63
N LEU A 20 -22.85 13.34 -17.95
CA LEU A 20 -23.41 12.33 -17.03
C LEU A 20 -22.53 12.14 -15.79
N LEU A 21 -21.19 12.06 -15.97
CA LEU A 21 -20.25 11.90 -14.89
C LEU A 21 -20.20 13.13 -13.97
N ASP A 22 -20.25 14.33 -14.53
CA ASP A 22 -20.22 15.59 -13.76
C ASP A 22 -21.50 15.78 -12.91
N ARG A 23 -22.62 15.25 -13.34
CA ARG A 23 -23.86 15.20 -12.55
C ARG A 23 -23.79 14.21 -11.38
N GLY A 24 -22.74 13.38 -11.32
CA GLY A 24 -22.52 12.40 -10.26
C GLY A 24 -23.54 11.27 -10.21
N LYS A 25 -24.29 11.05 -11.26
CA LYS A 25 -25.33 10.01 -11.36
C LYS A 25 -25.02 9.03 -12.46
N GLY A 26 -24.92 7.75 -12.09
CA GLY A 26 -24.85 6.65 -13.03
C GLY A 26 -23.45 6.17 -13.41
N HIS A 27 -23.41 5.30 -14.40
CA HIS A 27 -22.19 4.77 -15.01
C HIS A 27 -22.27 5.01 -16.51
N VAL A 28 -21.12 5.30 -17.08
CA VAL A 28 -20.95 5.46 -18.52
C VAL A 28 -20.10 4.28 -19.03
N ALA A 29 -20.53 3.65 -20.10
CA ALA A 29 -19.80 2.57 -20.74
C ALA A 29 -19.45 2.98 -22.17
N PHE A 30 -18.15 2.97 -22.48
CA PHE A 30 -17.66 3.16 -23.84
C PHE A 30 -17.19 1.80 -24.39
N SER A 31 -17.50 1.53 -25.64
CA SER A 31 -17.08 0.33 -26.38
C SER A 31 -16.43 0.73 -27.69
N GLY A 32 -15.66 -0.19 -28.30
CA GLY A 32 -15.00 0.07 -29.57
C GLY A 32 -13.72 0.89 -29.52
N LEU A 33 -13.24 1.26 -28.31
CA LEU A 33 -11.99 2.00 -28.14
C LEU A 33 -10.78 1.07 -28.13
N TYR A 34 -9.71 1.45 -28.82
CA TYR A 34 -8.39 0.82 -28.71
C TYR A 34 -7.67 1.28 -27.43
N ASP A 35 -6.61 0.59 -27.04
CA ASP A 35 -5.95 0.77 -25.73
C ASP A 35 -5.53 2.21 -25.44
N SER A 36 -4.83 2.87 -26.35
CA SER A 36 -4.39 4.27 -26.19
C SER A 36 -5.58 5.25 -26.18
N GLN A 37 -6.61 4.98 -26.98
CA GLN A 37 -7.84 5.78 -26.99
C GLN A 37 -8.60 5.67 -25.67
N LYS A 38 -8.59 4.49 -25.04
CA LYS A 38 -9.19 4.29 -23.71
C LYS A 38 -8.55 5.21 -22.66
N LEU A 39 -7.22 5.28 -22.64
CA LEU A 39 -6.50 6.12 -21.70
C LEU A 39 -6.72 7.61 -21.95
N HIS A 40 -6.73 8.03 -23.19
CA HIS A 40 -7.05 9.39 -23.56
C HIS A 40 -8.48 9.78 -23.19
N MET A 41 -9.45 8.90 -23.42
CA MET A 41 -10.85 9.07 -23.00
C MET A 41 -10.95 9.20 -21.48
N VAL A 42 -10.30 8.30 -20.73
CA VAL A 42 -10.27 8.35 -19.26
C VAL A 42 -9.67 9.66 -18.77
N TYR A 43 -8.60 10.14 -19.40
CA TYR A 43 -7.98 11.41 -19.04
C TYR A 43 -8.95 12.59 -19.20
N GLY A 44 -9.63 12.70 -20.35
CA GLY A 44 -10.60 13.77 -20.58
C GLY A 44 -11.82 13.68 -19.67
N LEU A 45 -12.40 12.48 -19.52
CA LEU A 45 -13.57 12.26 -18.66
C LEU A 45 -13.25 12.52 -17.17
N SER A 46 -12.01 12.28 -16.76
CA SER A 46 -11.57 12.41 -15.35
C SER A 46 -11.15 13.83 -14.96
N ASP A 47 -11.22 14.79 -15.89
CA ASP A 47 -10.93 16.19 -15.57
C ASP A 47 -11.91 16.72 -14.51
N GLY A 48 -11.39 17.43 -13.51
CA GLY A 48 -12.14 17.91 -12.36
C GLY A 48 -12.21 16.97 -11.16
N PHE A 49 -11.75 15.70 -11.28
CA PHE A 49 -11.66 14.78 -10.14
C PHE A 49 -10.26 14.76 -9.54
N THR A 50 -10.20 14.90 -8.21
CA THR A 50 -8.91 14.92 -7.49
C THR A 50 -8.34 13.52 -7.26
N GLN A 51 -9.21 12.53 -7.07
CA GLN A 51 -8.82 11.14 -6.86
C GLN A 51 -9.51 10.24 -7.87
N LYS A 52 -8.70 9.45 -8.59
CA LYS A 52 -9.14 8.59 -9.68
C LYS A 52 -8.61 7.19 -9.46
N ILE A 53 -9.39 6.19 -9.82
CA ILE A 53 -8.96 4.79 -9.78
C ILE A 53 -9.19 4.18 -11.14
N ILE A 54 -8.13 3.68 -11.76
CA ILE A 54 -8.18 2.88 -12.99
C ILE A 54 -7.98 1.43 -12.60
N VAL A 55 -8.99 0.60 -12.86
CA VAL A 55 -8.96 -0.82 -12.49
C VAL A 55 -8.80 -1.66 -13.74
N THR A 56 -7.81 -2.56 -13.71
CA THR A 56 -7.54 -3.49 -14.81
C THR A 56 -7.50 -4.95 -14.33
N PHE A 57 -7.20 -5.88 -15.22
CA PHE A 57 -7.33 -7.31 -14.96
C PHE A 57 -6.06 -8.01 -14.47
N SER A 58 -4.87 -7.40 -14.64
CA SER A 58 -3.60 -7.97 -14.19
C SER A 58 -2.61 -6.89 -13.74
N ASP A 59 -1.66 -7.25 -12.86
CA ASP A 59 -0.65 -6.33 -12.36
C ASP A 59 0.30 -5.88 -13.48
N LYS A 60 0.64 -6.78 -14.43
CA LYS A 60 1.40 -6.41 -15.63
C LYS A 60 0.70 -5.28 -16.39
N ARG A 61 -0.60 -5.44 -16.67
CA ARG A 61 -1.37 -4.42 -17.38
C ARG A 61 -1.53 -3.15 -16.54
N ALA A 62 -1.60 -3.25 -15.23
CA ALA A 62 -1.63 -2.08 -14.34
C ALA A 62 -0.34 -1.26 -14.44
N ARG A 63 0.83 -1.90 -14.50
CA ARG A 63 2.12 -1.23 -14.69
C ARG A 63 2.22 -0.58 -16.07
N GLU A 64 1.81 -1.26 -17.12
CA GLU A 64 1.76 -0.70 -18.49
C GLU A 64 0.87 0.55 -18.53
N ILE A 65 -0.36 0.46 -18.01
CA ILE A 65 -1.29 1.60 -17.94
C ILE A 65 -0.70 2.71 -17.06
N GLY A 66 -0.06 2.38 -15.93
CA GLY A 66 0.57 3.36 -15.05
C GLY A 66 1.64 4.17 -15.78
N ALA A 67 2.50 3.51 -16.56
CA ALA A 67 3.51 4.16 -17.37
C ALA A 67 2.88 5.02 -18.48
N GLU A 68 1.96 4.46 -19.26
CA GLU A 68 1.27 5.18 -20.35
C GLU A 68 0.45 6.37 -19.83
N TYR A 69 -0.34 6.19 -18.77
CA TYR A 69 -1.17 7.25 -18.21
C TYR A 69 -0.35 8.32 -17.48
N GLY A 70 0.83 7.99 -17.01
CA GLY A 70 1.80 8.91 -16.41
C GLY A 70 2.19 10.07 -17.34
N PHE A 71 2.11 9.89 -18.67
CA PHE A 71 2.30 10.98 -19.64
C PHE A 71 1.18 12.02 -19.58
N TYR A 72 -0.04 11.60 -19.24
CA TYR A 72 -1.18 12.51 -19.11
C TYR A 72 -1.24 13.14 -17.72
N ASP A 73 -1.00 12.33 -16.67
CA ASP A 73 -1.04 12.77 -15.28
C ASP A 73 0.16 12.23 -14.49
N ARG A 74 1.13 13.11 -14.22
CA ARG A 74 2.36 12.75 -13.46
C ARG A 74 2.09 12.26 -12.04
N ARG A 75 0.86 12.45 -11.52
CA ARG A 75 0.44 11.96 -10.19
C ARG A 75 -0.10 10.53 -10.25
N THR A 76 0.20 9.81 -11.33
CA THR A 76 -0.20 8.42 -11.50
C THR A 76 0.70 7.53 -10.69
N MET A 77 0.07 6.66 -9.90
CA MET A 77 0.74 5.66 -9.07
C MET A 77 0.10 4.29 -9.33
N VAL A 78 0.92 3.24 -9.30
CA VAL A 78 0.42 1.86 -9.36
C VAL A 78 0.22 1.36 -7.94
N TYR A 79 -0.93 0.76 -7.67
CA TYR A 79 -1.19 0.02 -6.44
C TYR A 79 -1.28 -1.47 -6.77
N PRO A 80 -0.16 -2.20 -6.66
CA PRO A 80 -0.08 -3.59 -7.09
C PRO A 80 -0.77 -4.54 -6.13
N GLY A 81 -1.19 -5.71 -6.64
CA GLY A 81 -1.61 -6.83 -5.82
C GLY A 81 -0.43 -7.48 -5.10
N LYS A 82 -0.70 -8.16 -3.99
CA LYS A 82 0.27 -9.03 -3.33
C LYS A 82 0.03 -10.45 -3.85
N ASP A 83 0.87 -10.91 -4.78
CA ASP A 83 0.80 -12.29 -5.25
C ASP A 83 1.49 -13.20 -4.23
N LEU A 84 0.73 -14.09 -3.63
CA LEU A 84 1.19 -15.06 -2.63
C LEU A 84 2.28 -16.01 -3.14
N ILE A 85 2.46 -16.11 -4.46
CA ILE A 85 3.35 -17.10 -5.11
C ILE A 85 4.77 -16.54 -5.30
N PHE A 86 4.96 -15.22 -5.38
CA PHE A 86 6.25 -14.60 -5.69
C PHE A 86 7.06 -14.18 -4.45
N TYR A 87 6.59 -14.45 -3.24
CA TYR A 87 7.24 -14.09 -1.99
C TYR A 87 8.47 -14.94 -1.62
N GLN A 88 8.98 -15.77 -2.54
CA GLN A 88 10.21 -16.54 -2.31
C GLN A 88 11.50 -15.85 -2.77
N ALA A 89 11.43 -14.65 -3.31
CA ALA A 89 12.61 -13.87 -3.69
C ALA A 89 12.74 -12.62 -2.82
N ASP A 90 13.70 -12.60 -1.95
CA ASP A 90 13.99 -11.56 -0.94
C ASP A 90 14.26 -10.15 -1.51
N VAL A 91 14.38 -9.99 -2.82
CA VAL A 91 14.78 -8.73 -3.47
C VAL A 91 13.59 -7.86 -3.94
N SER A 92 12.41 -8.42 -4.10
CA SER A 92 11.25 -7.67 -4.66
C SER A 92 10.16 -7.29 -3.65
N GLY A 93 10.25 -7.78 -2.41
CA GLY A 93 9.24 -7.54 -1.38
C GLY A 93 9.19 -6.08 -0.91
N GLY A 94 10.34 -5.46 -0.70
CA GLY A 94 10.46 -4.09 -0.22
C GLY A 94 9.89 -3.06 -1.19
N ASP A 95 10.18 -3.19 -2.47
CA ASP A 95 9.67 -2.27 -3.49
C ASP A 95 8.16 -2.31 -3.63
N LEU A 96 7.57 -3.51 -3.54
CA LEU A 96 6.13 -3.69 -3.60
C LEU A 96 5.42 -2.99 -2.41
N VAL A 97 5.96 -3.17 -1.20
CA VAL A 97 5.44 -2.51 0.00
C VAL A 97 5.60 -1.01 -0.13
N ARG A 98 6.73 -0.53 -0.63
CA ARG A 98 7.01 0.89 -0.87
C ARG A 98 6.01 1.52 -1.83
N GLU A 99 5.76 0.90 -2.99
CA GLU A 99 4.76 1.36 -3.96
C GLU A 99 3.38 1.51 -3.30
N ARG A 100 2.97 0.52 -2.53
CA ARG A 100 1.67 0.51 -1.86
C ARG A 100 1.60 1.57 -0.76
N MET A 101 2.64 1.70 0.07
CA MET A 101 2.69 2.72 1.12
C MET A 101 2.68 4.14 0.56
N ARG A 102 3.35 4.41 -0.57
CA ARG A 102 3.27 5.71 -1.27
C ARG A 102 1.85 6.07 -1.68
N VAL A 103 1.09 5.11 -2.20
CA VAL A 103 -0.33 5.32 -2.55
C VAL A 103 -1.16 5.59 -1.30
N LEU A 104 -0.99 4.80 -0.24
CA LEU A 104 -1.71 4.98 1.02
C LEU A 104 -1.41 6.36 1.63
N ARG A 105 -0.16 6.79 1.65
CA ARG A 105 0.22 8.13 2.11
C ARG A 105 -0.47 9.23 1.30
N ALA A 106 -0.45 9.15 -0.04
CA ALA A 106 -1.12 10.12 -0.90
C ALA A 106 -2.62 10.22 -0.60
N LEU A 107 -3.27 9.09 -0.30
CA LEU A 107 -4.68 9.05 0.10
C LEU A 107 -4.92 9.64 1.50
N LEU A 108 -4.05 9.33 2.47
CA LEU A 108 -4.12 9.86 3.84
C LEU A 108 -3.97 11.38 3.88
N GLU A 109 -3.02 11.89 3.12
CA GLU A 109 -2.79 13.34 2.95
C GLU A 109 -3.81 14.01 2.02
N LYS A 110 -4.77 13.24 1.48
CA LYS A 110 -5.82 13.74 0.57
C LYS A 110 -5.25 14.42 -0.69
N ARG A 111 -4.05 14.02 -1.10
CA ARG A 111 -3.42 14.56 -2.31
C ARG A 111 -4.20 14.16 -3.57
N PRO A 112 -4.22 15.00 -4.61
CA PRO A 112 -4.68 14.60 -5.93
C PRO A 112 -3.82 13.44 -6.45
N VAL A 113 -4.47 12.32 -6.85
CA VAL A 113 -3.77 11.11 -7.29
C VAL A 113 -4.63 10.31 -8.28
N THR A 114 -3.98 9.72 -9.27
CA THR A 114 -4.54 8.69 -10.13
C THR A 114 -3.92 7.35 -9.76
N ILE A 115 -4.73 6.40 -9.34
CA ILE A 115 -4.28 5.07 -8.91
C ILE A 115 -4.66 4.06 -9.96
N VAL A 116 -3.67 3.34 -10.47
CA VAL A 116 -3.88 2.21 -11.37
C VAL A 116 -3.71 0.91 -10.57
N THR A 117 -4.69 0.02 -10.63
CA THR A 117 -4.71 -1.17 -9.79
C THR A 117 -5.51 -2.31 -10.42
N THR A 118 -5.54 -3.45 -9.73
CA THR A 118 -6.35 -4.61 -10.11
C THR A 118 -7.49 -4.85 -9.14
N MET A 119 -8.50 -5.61 -9.57
CA MET A 119 -9.58 -6.00 -8.66
C MET A 119 -9.07 -6.86 -7.51
N SER A 120 -8.09 -7.71 -7.74
CA SER A 120 -7.47 -8.53 -6.69
C SER A 120 -6.84 -7.65 -5.61
N ALA A 121 -6.07 -6.63 -6.00
CA ALA A 121 -5.45 -5.68 -5.08
C ALA A 121 -6.50 -4.89 -4.26
N LEU A 122 -7.58 -4.43 -4.90
CA LEU A 122 -8.67 -3.69 -4.24
C LEU A 122 -9.41 -4.54 -3.20
N MET A 123 -9.51 -5.84 -3.43
CA MET A 123 -10.22 -6.77 -2.54
C MET A 123 -9.36 -7.31 -1.40
N MET A 124 -8.06 -7.03 -1.41
CA MET A 124 -7.18 -7.43 -0.30
C MET A 124 -7.60 -6.75 1.01
N PRO A 125 -7.61 -7.48 2.12
CA PRO A 125 -7.86 -6.91 3.44
C PRO A 125 -6.80 -5.86 3.77
N GLN A 126 -7.26 -4.72 4.28
CA GLN A 126 -6.40 -3.61 4.69
C GLN A 126 -6.56 -3.33 6.18
N THR A 127 -5.50 -2.80 6.80
CA THR A 127 -5.61 -2.20 8.12
C THR A 127 -6.57 -1.01 8.06
N PRO A 128 -7.50 -0.86 9.01
CA PRO A 128 -8.38 0.30 9.03
C PRO A 128 -7.61 1.62 9.03
N LEU A 129 -8.12 2.63 8.32
CA LEU A 129 -7.51 3.94 8.20
C LEU A 129 -7.11 4.55 9.56
N SER A 130 -7.99 4.43 10.56
CA SER A 130 -7.73 4.89 11.92
C SER A 130 -6.50 4.23 12.56
N GLY A 131 -6.24 2.97 12.23
CA GLY A 131 -5.07 2.24 12.73
C GLY A 131 -3.76 2.73 12.11
N ILE A 132 -3.79 3.20 10.87
CA ILE A 132 -2.62 3.79 10.21
C ILE A 132 -2.38 5.21 10.75
N VAL A 133 -3.43 6.05 10.75
CA VAL A 133 -3.33 7.45 11.20
C VAL A 133 -2.84 7.57 12.63
N SER A 134 -3.30 6.69 13.53
CA SER A 134 -2.90 6.73 14.95
C SER A 134 -1.42 6.37 15.20
N ARG A 135 -0.72 5.91 14.16
CA ARG A 135 0.70 5.50 14.24
C ARG A 135 1.64 6.41 13.45
N ILE A 136 1.12 7.43 12.79
CA ILE A 136 1.99 8.43 12.15
C ILE A 136 2.69 9.21 13.26
N LEU A 137 4.02 9.24 13.23
CA LEU A 137 4.81 10.01 14.16
C LEU A 137 5.12 11.37 13.54
N HIS A 138 4.94 12.42 14.32
CA HIS A 138 5.24 13.79 13.93
C HIS A 138 6.38 14.31 14.78
N PHE A 139 7.36 14.92 14.16
CA PHE A 139 8.49 15.58 14.83
C PHE A 139 8.64 17.00 14.32
N ASP A 140 8.83 17.91 15.24
CA ASP A 140 9.20 19.30 15.00
C ASP A 140 10.29 19.72 16.00
N LYS A 141 10.80 20.95 15.90
CA LYS A 141 11.83 21.49 16.81
C LYS A 141 11.36 21.69 18.25
N LYS A 142 10.07 21.46 18.55
CA LYS A 142 9.51 21.53 19.92
C LYS A 142 9.26 20.16 20.51
N SER A 143 9.45 19.12 19.73
CA SER A 143 9.20 17.74 20.13
C SER A 143 10.24 17.27 21.15
N THR A 144 9.79 16.42 22.08
CA THR A 144 10.64 15.68 23.01
C THR A 144 10.56 14.20 22.68
N VAL A 145 11.69 13.50 22.72
CA VAL A 145 11.84 12.13 22.25
C VAL A 145 12.44 11.25 23.33
N ASP A 146 11.72 10.23 23.74
CA ASP A 146 12.26 9.09 24.49
C ASP A 146 12.75 8.04 23.47
N GLU A 147 14.08 7.89 23.34
CA GLU A 147 14.70 6.99 22.35
C GLU A 147 14.24 5.53 22.49
N ARG A 148 14.03 5.04 23.72
CA ARG A 148 13.60 3.66 23.97
C ARG A 148 12.15 3.44 23.49
N LYS A 149 11.28 4.39 23.84
CA LYS A 149 9.89 4.35 23.43
C LYS A 149 9.73 4.49 21.91
N LEU A 150 10.49 5.41 21.32
CA LEU A 150 10.51 5.60 19.86
C LEU A 150 11.01 4.33 19.14
N SER A 151 12.09 3.71 19.62
CA SER A 151 12.59 2.46 19.04
C SER A 151 11.51 1.36 19.02
N ALA A 152 10.78 1.19 20.14
CA ALA A 152 9.69 0.22 20.19
C ALA A 152 8.53 0.57 19.23
N GLN A 153 8.18 1.86 19.13
CA GLN A 153 7.14 2.32 18.21
C GLN A 153 7.53 2.09 16.75
N LEU A 154 8.78 2.38 16.36
CA LEU A 154 9.26 2.17 14.99
C LEU A 154 9.24 0.68 14.62
N VAL A 155 9.65 -0.21 15.54
CA VAL A 155 9.55 -1.66 15.32
C VAL A 155 8.09 -2.10 15.16
N GLU A 156 7.15 -1.60 15.97
CA GLU A 156 5.72 -1.87 15.79
C GLU A 156 5.16 -1.33 14.47
N MET A 157 5.75 -0.25 13.94
CA MET A 157 5.42 0.32 12.63
C MET A 157 6.05 -0.43 11.46
N GLY A 158 6.86 -1.47 11.73
CA GLY A 158 7.49 -2.31 10.72
C GLY A 158 8.87 -1.85 10.27
N TYR A 159 9.47 -0.89 10.97
CA TYR A 159 10.85 -0.48 10.70
C TYR A 159 11.85 -1.48 11.29
N GLU A 160 12.92 -1.71 10.56
CA GLU A 160 14.04 -2.54 10.98
C GLU A 160 15.14 -1.67 11.61
N LYS A 161 15.64 -2.11 12.78
CA LYS A 161 16.76 -1.44 13.43
C LYS A 161 18.08 -1.86 12.80
N SER A 162 18.83 -0.89 12.29
CA SER A 162 20.15 -1.10 11.68
C SER A 162 21.21 -0.25 12.36
N PRO A 163 22.49 -0.66 12.35
CA PRO A 163 23.59 0.19 12.81
C PRO A 163 23.73 1.49 12.01
N GLN A 164 23.44 1.43 10.72
CA GLN A 164 23.39 2.55 9.78
C GLN A 164 22.21 2.34 8.86
N VAL A 165 21.55 3.45 8.48
CA VAL A 165 20.41 3.42 7.57
C VAL A 165 20.91 3.41 6.14
N GLU A 166 20.53 2.40 5.37
CA GLU A 166 20.93 2.20 3.97
C GLU A 166 19.73 2.07 3.03
N GLU A 167 18.61 1.54 3.53
CA GLU A 167 17.42 1.25 2.73
C GLU A 167 16.13 1.79 3.39
N PRO A 168 15.09 2.08 2.59
CA PRO A 168 13.78 2.46 3.12
C PRO A 168 13.21 1.40 4.08
N GLY A 169 12.63 1.86 5.18
CA GLY A 169 12.10 0.98 6.23
C GLY A 169 13.11 0.68 7.34
N GLN A 170 14.31 1.25 7.29
CA GLN A 170 15.32 1.12 8.35
C GLN A 170 15.37 2.35 9.25
N PHE A 171 15.82 2.13 10.49
CA PHE A 171 16.14 3.21 11.44
C PHE A 171 17.38 2.90 12.27
N SER A 172 18.07 3.94 12.74
CA SER A 172 19.22 3.86 13.63
C SER A 172 19.08 4.89 14.73
N ILE A 173 19.47 4.52 15.97
CA ILE A 173 19.50 5.43 17.12
C ILE A 173 20.89 5.30 17.76
N ARG A 174 21.65 6.41 17.80
CA ARG A 174 23.04 6.43 18.25
C ARG A 174 23.36 7.77 18.94
N GLY A 175 23.38 7.78 20.28
CA GLY A 175 23.93 8.92 21.04
C GLY A 175 23.27 10.28 20.74
N GLY A 176 21.94 10.33 20.74
CA GLY A 176 21.19 11.56 20.43
C GLY A 176 21.02 11.84 18.93
N ILE A 177 21.44 10.92 18.05
CA ILE A 177 21.17 10.99 16.61
C ILE A 177 20.21 9.86 16.26
N ILE A 178 19.10 10.23 15.62
CA ILE A 178 18.07 9.30 15.16
C ILE A 178 17.96 9.43 13.63
N ASP A 179 18.32 8.38 12.93
CA ASP A 179 18.17 8.27 11.48
C ASP A 179 16.98 7.38 11.17
N ILE A 180 16.05 7.84 10.33
CA ILE A 180 14.87 7.08 9.92
C ILE A 180 14.70 7.20 8.42
N PHE A 181 14.66 6.07 7.70
CA PHE A 181 14.36 6.07 6.28
C PHE A 181 12.88 5.69 6.06
N ASP A 182 12.03 6.72 5.99
CA ASP A 182 10.61 6.51 5.71
C ASP A 182 10.44 5.74 4.39
N MET A 183 9.56 4.73 4.41
CA MET A 183 9.32 3.86 3.26
C MET A 183 8.85 4.61 2.01
N THR A 184 8.29 5.80 2.17
CA THR A 184 7.69 6.58 1.08
C THR A 184 8.59 7.68 0.54
N GLU A 185 9.72 7.96 1.22
CA GLU A 185 10.64 9.04 0.88
C GLU A 185 11.82 8.54 0.04
N GLU A 186 12.52 9.48 -0.59
CA GLU A 186 13.73 9.20 -1.38
C GLU A 186 15.01 9.30 -0.55
N ASN A 187 14.99 10.13 0.49
CA ASN A 187 16.09 10.33 1.41
C ASN A 187 15.66 10.09 2.85
N PRO A 188 16.53 9.52 3.70
CA PRO A 188 16.26 9.38 5.12
C PRO A 188 16.28 10.72 5.84
N TYR A 189 15.65 10.74 7.00
CA TYR A 189 15.66 11.85 7.93
C TYR A 189 16.65 11.61 9.05
N ARG A 190 17.37 12.67 9.45
CA ARG A 190 18.21 12.71 10.64
C ARG A 190 17.64 13.72 11.61
N ILE A 191 17.33 13.25 12.82
CA ILE A 191 16.87 14.05 13.96
C ILE A 191 18.01 14.09 14.95
N GLU A 192 18.50 15.28 15.31
CA GLU A 192 19.52 15.47 16.33
C GLU A 192 18.83 15.95 17.61
N LEU A 193 19.22 15.34 18.73
CA LEU A 193 18.68 15.65 20.04
C LEU A 193 19.71 16.36 20.91
N TRP A 194 19.25 17.34 21.67
CA TRP A 194 19.97 17.89 22.83
C TRP A 194 19.24 17.44 24.11
N GLY A 195 19.83 16.45 24.79
CA GLY A 195 19.08 15.70 25.81
C GLY A 195 17.91 14.96 25.16
N ASP A 196 16.71 15.25 25.60
CA ASP A 196 15.48 14.65 25.04
C ASP A 196 14.78 15.57 24.01
N SER A 197 15.29 16.79 23.79
CA SER A 197 14.65 17.78 22.92
C SER A 197 15.24 17.75 21.52
N VAL A 198 14.38 17.88 20.50
CA VAL A 198 14.80 17.96 19.09
C VAL A 198 15.52 19.29 18.85
N GLU A 199 16.80 19.24 18.46
CA GLU A 199 17.62 20.39 18.10
C GLU A 199 17.53 20.69 16.61
N SER A 200 17.69 19.68 15.76
CA SER A 200 17.64 19.82 14.32
C SER A 200 16.97 18.63 13.64
N ILE A 201 16.36 18.90 12.48
CA ILE A 201 15.79 17.88 11.58
C ILE A 201 16.30 18.18 10.19
N ARG A 202 16.83 17.16 9.51
CA ARG A 202 17.30 17.27 8.13
C ARG A 202 17.12 15.98 7.34
N SER A 203 16.98 16.08 6.03
CA SER A 203 17.19 14.95 5.14
C SER A 203 18.67 14.82 4.77
N PHE A 204 19.13 13.61 4.47
CA PHE A 204 20.51 13.35 4.08
C PHE A 204 20.57 12.28 2.98
N ASP A 205 21.63 12.34 2.20
CA ASP A 205 21.93 11.33 1.17
C ASP A 205 22.62 10.12 1.80
N VAL A 206 22.09 8.93 1.52
CA VAL A 206 22.55 7.66 2.12
C VAL A 206 24.03 7.37 1.83
N LEU A 207 24.47 7.61 0.60
CA LEU A 207 25.82 7.24 0.16
C LEU A 207 26.87 8.18 0.71
N SER A 208 26.63 9.49 0.59
CA SER A 208 27.57 10.52 1.04
C SER A 208 27.42 10.93 2.50
N GLN A 209 26.33 10.55 3.16
CA GLN A 209 25.95 10.96 4.53
C GLN A 209 25.82 12.49 4.70
N ARG A 210 25.78 13.24 3.60
CA ARG A 210 25.66 14.70 3.61
C ARG A 210 24.21 15.14 3.70
N SER A 211 23.98 16.22 4.43
CA SER A 211 22.67 16.86 4.51
C SER A 211 22.24 17.36 3.15
N VAL A 212 21.00 17.09 2.78
CA VAL A 212 20.34 17.55 1.55
C VAL A 212 19.52 18.79 1.85
N GLU A 213 18.66 18.74 2.89
CA GLU A 213 17.74 19.80 3.23
C GLU A 213 17.52 19.87 4.75
N ASN A 214 17.41 21.08 5.30
CA ASN A 214 16.96 21.30 6.68
C ASN A 214 15.44 21.43 6.70
N LEU A 215 14.80 20.76 7.65
CA LEU A 215 13.37 20.66 7.76
C LEU A 215 12.88 21.23 9.10
N ASP A 216 11.71 21.85 9.13
CA ASP A 216 11.10 22.34 10.36
C ASP A 216 10.24 21.28 11.03
N GLU A 217 9.61 20.42 10.24
CA GLU A 217 8.77 19.32 10.69
C GLU A 217 8.82 18.14 9.73
N ILE A 218 8.62 16.93 10.23
CA ILE A 218 8.49 15.69 9.45
C ILE A 218 7.36 14.83 9.99
N ALA A 219 6.81 14.00 9.11
CA ALA A 219 5.88 12.93 9.46
C ALA A 219 6.44 11.59 9.02
N ILE A 220 6.56 10.65 9.94
CA ILE A 220 7.02 9.27 9.68
C ILE A 220 5.80 8.37 9.57
N TYR A 221 5.65 7.76 8.41
CA TYR A 221 4.57 6.82 8.11
C TYR A 221 4.99 5.39 8.44
N PRO A 222 4.04 4.49 8.75
CA PRO A 222 4.37 3.08 8.93
C PRO A 222 5.08 2.49 7.71
N ALA A 223 6.07 1.62 7.96
CA ALA A 223 6.81 0.92 6.91
C ALA A 223 6.05 -0.30 6.36
N THR A 224 4.94 -0.69 6.98
CA THR A 224 4.11 -1.82 6.58
C THR A 224 2.62 -1.51 6.67
N GLU A 225 1.82 -2.16 5.83
CA GLU A 225 0.36 -2.11 5.94
C GLU A 225 -0.18 -2.94 7.10
N LEU A 226 0.58 -3.96 7.52
CA LEU A 226 0.20 -4.88 8.58
C LEU A 226 0.91 -4.51 9.88
N MET A 227 0.29 -3.62 10.64
CA MET A 227 0.81 -3.24 11.96
C MET A 227 0.21 -4.11 13.03
N LEU A 228 1.03 -4.93 13.65
CA LEU A 228 0.63 -5.86 14.70
C LEU A 228 1.35 -5.51 16.01
N SER A 229 0.56 -5.29 17.07
CA SER A 229 1.14 -5.32 18.42
C SER A 229 1.60 -6.74 18.75
N GLU A 230 2.59 -6.87 19.64
CA GLU A 230 3.11 -8.17 20.07
C GLU A 230 2.00 -9.13 20.52
N ALA A 231 1.05 -8.65 21.29
CA ALA A 231 -0.08 -9.46 21.75
C ALA A 231 -0.95 -9.99 20.58
N ARG A 232 -1.15 -9.17 19.54
CA ARG A 232 -1.88 -9.60 18.34
C ARG A 232 -1.08 -10.57 17.48
N ARG A 233 0.23 -10.41 17.43
CA ARG A 233 1.14 -11.32 16.75
C ARG A 233 1.07 -12.69 17.39
N GLN A 234 1.20 -12.77 18.71
CA GLN A 234 1.11 -14.03 19.47
C GLN A 234 -0.27 -14.72 19.32
N ASP A 235 -1.37 -13.97 19.44
CA ASP A 235 -2.74 -14.50 19.22
C ASP A 235 -2.93 -15.01 17.77
N GLY A 236 -2.38 -14.30 16.79
CA GLY A 236 -2.39 -14.72 15.38
C GLY A 236 -1.63 -16.02 15.15
N PHE A 237 -0.42 -16.13 15.66
CA PHE A 237 0.38 -17.37 15.56
C PHE A 237 -0.28 -18.54 16.29
N ALA A 238 -0.86 -18.33 17.45
CA ALA A 238 -1.59 -19.38 18.15
C ALA A 238 -2.77 -19.92 17.32
N ARG A 239 -3.48 -19.05 16.62
CA ARG A 239 -4.57 -19.44 15.70
C ARG A 239 -4.05 -20.18 14.48
N ILE A 240 -2.99 -19.68 13.83
CA ILE A 240 -2.35 -20.34 12.69
C ILE A 240 -1.92 -21.76 13.08
N LYS A 241 -1.22 -21.92 14.20
CA LYS A 241 -0.80 -23.24 14.70
C LYS A 241 -1.98 -24.18 14.91
N LYS A 242 -3.07 -23.71 15.49
CA LYS A 242 -4.27 -24.50 15.72
C LYS A 242 -4.89 -24.97 14.39
N GLU A 243 -5.04 -24.07 13.43
CA GLU A 243 -5.60 -24.38 12.12
C GLU A 243 -4.68 -25.32 11.33
N THR A 244 -3.36 -25.07 11.36
CA THR A 244 -2.36 -25.92 10.72
C THR A 244 -2.39 -27.34 11.24
N LYS A 245 -2.44 -27.53 12.57
CA LYS A 245 -2.55 -28.87 13.17
C LYS A 245 -3.83 -29.59 12.72
N GLN A 246 -4.96 -28.88 12.66
CA GLN A 246 -6.22 -29.47 12.19
C GLN A 246 -6.17 -29.86 10.71
N TYR A 247 -5.55 -29.01 9.88
CA TYR A 247 -5.42 -29.26 8.46
C TYR A 247 -4.40 -30.38 8.16
N ALA A 248 -3.27 -30.39 8.86
CA ALA A 248 -2.27 -31.44 8.75
C ALA A 248 -2.85 -32.83 9.16
N LYS A 249 -3.72 -32.87 10.20
CA LYS A 249 -4.43 -34.08 10.56
C LYS A 249 -5.32 -34.58 9.41
N LYS A 250 -6.10 -33.69 8.77
CA LYS A 250 -6.93 -34.05 7.61
C LYS A 250 -6.11 -34.58 6.43
N LEU A 251 -4.96 -33.96 6.16
CA LEU A 251 -4.06 -34.41 5.09
C LEU A 251 -3.50 -35.82 5.36
N ARG A 252 -3.15 -36.13 6.61
CA ARG A 252 -2.71 -37.47 7.01
C ARG A 252 -3.83 -38.50 6.86
N GLU A 253 -5.06 -38.14 7.24
CA GLU A 253 -6.25 -39.00 7.06
C GLU A 253 -6.57 -39.24 5.56
N GLN A 254 -6.21 -38.30 4.69
CA GLN A 254 -6.33 -38.40 3.23
C GLN A 254 -5.15 -39.12 2.53
N GLY A 255 -4.21 -39.67 3.31
CA GLY A 255 -3.05 -40.40 2.77
C GLY A 255 -1.92 -39.51 2.25
N ASN A 256 -1.88 -38.22 2.65
CA ASN A 256 -0.84 -37.27 2.21
C ASN A 256 0.00 -36.74 3.39
N PRO A 257 0.81 -37.59 4.05
CA PRO A 257 1.62 -37.20 5.21
C PRO A 257 2.75 -36.24 4.87
N GLU A 258 3.30 -36.27 3.63
CA GLU A 258 4.36 -35.38 3.22
C GLU A 258 3.88 -33.92 3.12
N ALA A 259 2.70 -33.70 2.57
CA ALA A 259 2.08 -32.37 2.54
C ALA A 259 1.78 -31.83 3.94
N ALA A 260 1.34 -32.70 4.86
CA ALA A 260 1.12 -32.35 6.25
C ALA A 260 2.42 -31.89 6.93
N HIS A 261 3.50 -32.63 6.75
CA HIS A 261 4.82 -32.28 7.30
C HIS A 261 5.35 -30.96 6.73
N ARG A 262 5.24 -30.77 5.40
CA ARG A 262 5.69 -29.55 4.72
C ARG A 262 5.02 -28.29 5.28
N ILE A 263 3.69 -28.32 5.47
CA ILE A 263 2.94 -27.19 6.00
C ILE A 263 3.33 -26.90 7.46
N GLU A 264 3.49 -27.92 8.30
CA GLU A 264 3.92 -27.76 9.68
C GLU A 264 5.32 -27.14 9.78
N THR A 265 6.26 -27.58 8.93
CA THR A 265 7.62 -27.02 8.87
C THR A 265 7.61 -25.57 8.41
N GLN A 266 6.89 -25.25 7.33
CA GLN A 266 6.80 -23.87 6.83
C GLN A 266 6.25 -22.89 7.88
N ILE A 267 5.21 -23.29 8.62
CA ILE A 267 4.65 -22.41 9.67
C ILE A 267 5.63 -22.23 10.83
N LYS A 268 6.40 -23.26 11.16
CA LYS A 268 7.43 -23.18 12.19
C LYS A 268 8.57 -22.23 11.77
N GLU A 269 9.06 -22.36 10.54
CA GLU A 269 10.09 -21.46 9.97
C GLU A 269 9.64 -20.00 9.95
N ILE A 270 8.39 -19.74 9.53
CA ILE A 270 7.81 -18.38 9.54
C ILE A 270 7.76 -17.80 10.95
N GLU A 271 7.39 -18.60 11.95
CA GLU A 271 7.32 -18.15 13.35
C GLU A 271 8.71 -17.87 13.91
N GLU A 272 9.68 -18.77 13.67
CA GLU A 272 11.06 -18.62 14.10
C GLU A 272 11.67 -17.35 13.49
N SER A 273 11.48 -17.14 12.19
CA SER A 273 11.93 -15.93 11.48
C SER A 273 11.27 -14.66 12.04
N ALA A 274 9.98 -14.69 12.34
CA ALA A 274 9.27 -13.55 12.91
C ALA A 274 9.69 -13.21 14.35
N GLN A 275 10.17 -14.21 15.12
CA GLN A 275 10.70 -14.01 16.45
C GLN A 275 12.15 -13.48 16.45
N GLU A 276 12.97 -13.97 15.52
CA GLU A 276 14.40 -13.63 15.44
C GLU A 276 14.62 -12.23 14.87
N PHE A 277 13.92 -11.88 13.80
CA PHE A 277 14.15 -10.61 13.08
C PHE A 277 13.17 -9.51 13.46
N GLY A 278 12.14 -9.79 14.27
CA GLY A 278 11.07 -8.82 14.59
C GLY A 278 10.27 -8.37 13.36
N SER A 279 10.70 -8.78 12.17
CA SER A 279 10.14 -8.37 10.88
C SER A 279 9.00 -9.31 10.49
N VAL A 280 7.90 -8.69 10.06
CA VAL A 280 6.64 -9.38 9.69
C VAL A 280 6.55 -9.57 8.17
N VAL A 281 7.66 -9.44 7.46
CA VAL A 281 7.69 -9.40 5.98
C VAL A 281 6.94 -10.58 5.35
N ASN A 282 7.03 -11.76 5.93
CA ASN A 282 6.35 -12.95 5.42
C ASN A 282 4.92 -13.17 5.97
N LEU A 283 4.48 -12.39 6.98
CA LEU A 283 3.12 -12.52 7.53
C LEU A 283 2.06 -11.74 6.77
N GLU A 284 2.44 -10.87 5.87
CA GLU A 284 1.49 -10.07 5.08
C GLU A 284 0.57 -10.93 4.22
N SER A 285 1.03 -12.10 3.76
CA SER A 285 0.21 -13.10 3.07
C SER A 285 -0.85 -13.74 3.97
N SER A 286 -0.57 -13.81 5.28
CA SER A 286 -1.47 -14.35 6.30
C SER A 286 -2.25 -13.27 7.04
N CYS A 287 -2.25 -12.02 6.55
CA CYS A 287 -2.87 -10.85 7.19
C CYS A 287 -4.35 -11.07 7.57
N ILE A 288 -5.06 -11.93 6.83
CA ILE A 288 -6.46 -12.31 7.09
C ILE A 288 -6.65 -12.86 8.51
N ILE A 289 -5.67 -13.58 9.03
CA ILE A 289 -5.73 -14.22 10.36
C ILE A 289 -5.46 -13.21 11.47
N PHE A 290 -4.61 -12.22 11.19
CA PHE A 290 -4.19 -11.22 12.17
C PHE A 290 -5.15 -10.03 12.27
N ILE A 291 -5.86 -9.67 11.20
CA ILE A 291 -6.74 -8.50 11.16
C ILE A 291 -8.19 -8.90 11.52
N ARG A 292 -8.63 -8.52 12.73
CA ARG A 292 -10.02 -8.73 13.17
C ARG A 292 -11.02 -7.81 12.47
N ARG A 293 -10.66 -6.56 12.21
CA ARG A 293 -11.48 -5.59 11.48
C ARG A 293 -10.80 -5.28 10.15
N ARG A 294 -11.50 -5.56 9.07
CA ARG A 294 -11.03 -5.33 7.70
C ARG A 294 -11.65 -4.05 7.18
N SER A 295 -10.87 -3.29 6.45
CA SER A 295 -11.38 -2.12 5.73
C SER A 295 -11.11 -2.32 4.23
N PRO A 296 -12.13 -2.14 3.39
CA PRO A 296 -11.91 -2.15 1.96
C PRO A 296 -11.03 -0.96 1.55
N PHE A 297 -10.16 -1.17 0.57
CA PHE A 297 -9.25 -0.14 0.06
C PHE A 297 -9.98 1.15 -0.35
N TRP A 298 -11.17 1.06 -0.91
CA TRP A 298 -11.95 2.23 -1.34
C TRP A 298 -12.40 3.15 -0.19
N ASN A 299 -12.37 2.71 1.08
CA ASN A 299 -12.68 3.58 2.22
C ASN A 299 -11.62 4.68 2.44
N PHE A 300 -10.44 4.52 1.85
CA PHE A 300 -9.38 5.53 1.88
C PHE A 300 -9.67 6.74 0.98
N PHE A 301 -10.60 6.63 0.05
CA PHE A 301 -10.92 7.71 -0.90
C PHE A 301 -11.89 8.73 -0.32
N ILE A 302 -11.73 9.98 -0.72
CA ILE A 302 -12.65 11.06 -0.38
C ILE A 302 -14.00 10.80 -1.08
N ARG A 303 -15.07 10.63 -0.30
CA ARG A 303 -16.39 10.23 -0.82
C ARG A 303 -16.95 11.12 -1.93
N LYS A 304 -16.71 12.46 -1.89
CA LYS A 304 -17.38 13.44 -2.79
C LYS A 304 -16.69 13.69 -4.13
N ARG A 305 -15.42 13.27 -4.32
CA ARG A 305 -14.62 13.60 -5.53
C ARG A 305 -13.81 12.42 -6.04
N ARG A 306 -14.36 11.21 -5.96
CA ARG A 306 -13.74 9.98 -6.47
C ARG A 306 -14.41 9.51 -7.74
N GLN A 307 -13.63 8.94 -8.65
CA GLN A 307 -14.14 8.29 -9.85
C GLN A 307 -13.40 6.99 -10.11
N PHE A 308 -14.16 5.97 -10.51
CA PHE A 308 -13.65 4.66 -10.85
C PHE A 308 -13.76 4.45 -12.36
N PHE A 309 -12.64 4.10 -12.98
CA PHE A 309 -12.58 3.70 -14.37
C PHE A 309 -12.27 2.21 -14.44
N TRP A 310 -13.18 1.47 -15.03
CA TRP A 310 -13.04 0.04 -15.22
C TRP A 310 -12.58 -0.26 -16.63
N MET A 311 -11.37 -0.81 -16.80
CA MET A 311 -10.85 -1.26 -18.09
C MET A 311 -11.10 -2.75 -18.24
N SER A 312 -12.19 -3.10 -18.95
CA SER A 312 -12.62 -4.48 -19.14
C SER A 312 -11.78 -5.20 -20.21
N HIS A 313 -11.23 -6.35 -19.87
CA HIS A 313 -10.95 -7.44 -20.80
C HIS A 313 -12.02 -8.52 -20.58
N SER A 314 -12.26 -9.38 -21.57
CA SER A 314 -13.31 -10.42 -21.55
C SER A 314 -13.31 -11.30 -20.27
N ILE A 315 -12.17 -11.45 -19.62
CA ILE A 315 -11.97 -12.18 -18.35
C ILE A 315 -12.63 -11.47 -17.15
N CYS A 316 -12.73 -10.15 -17.15
CA CYS A 316 -13.37 -9.39 -16.05
C CYS A 316 -14.90 -9.58 -16.02
N ARG A 317 -15.54 -9.96 -17.12
CA ARG A 317 -16.99 -10.21 -17.15
C ARG A 317 -17.41 -11.36 -16.21
N ARG A 318 -16.61 -12.41 -16.06
CA ARG A 318 -16.92 -13.56 -15.19
C ARG A 318 -16.83 -13.22 -13.69
N ARG A 319 -15.97 -12.30 -13.29
CA ARG A 319 -15.85 -11.87 -11.88
C ARG A 319 -16.91 -10.85 -11.44
N ARG A 320 -17.56 -10.18 -12.40
CA ARG A 320 -18.63 -9.20 -12.12
C ARG A 320 -19.88 -9.82 -11.48
N THR A 321 -20.17 -11.07 -11.77
CA THR A 321 -21.31 -11.81 -11.18
C THR A 321 -21.10 -12.10 -9.69
N HIS A 322 -19.87 -12.47 -9.28
CA HIS A 322 -19.53 -12.68 -7.86
C HIS A 322 -19.49 -11.38 -7.06
N LEU A 323 -19.08 -10.27 -7.67
CA LEU A 323 -19.04 -8.96 -7.02
C LEU A 323 -20.44 -8.40 -6.75
N LYS A 324 -21.39 -8.53 -7.68
CA LYS A 324 -22.77 -8.08 -7.43
C LYS A 324 -23.44 -8.79 -6.25
N GLN A 325 -23.12 -10.05 -6.00
CA GLN A 325 -23.64 -10.80 -4.86
C GLN A 325 -23.06 -10.31 -3.52
N ASN A 326 -21.83 -9.79 -3.49
CA ASN A 326 -21.18 -9.29 -2.27
C ASN A 326 -21.43 -7.79 -2.00
N PHE A 327 -21.74 -6.99 -3.02
CA PHE A 327 -22.01 -5.55 -2.89
C PHE A 327 -23.47 -5.19 -2.63
N GLY A 328 -24.39 -6.11 -2.87
CA GLY A 328 -25.84 -5.91 -2.62
C GLY A 328 -26.27 -6.12 -1.17
N ARG A 329 -25.32 -6.38 -0.25
CA ARG A 329 -25.60 -6.65 1.18
C ARG A 329 -24.75 -5.82 2.15
N ALA A 330 -24.20 -4.69 1.72
CA ALA A 330 -23.47 -3.74 2.57
C ALA A 330 -24.09 -2.34 2.49
#